data_6baac3390cf218125df720fd87d48acd
#
_entry.id   6baac3390cf218125df720fd87d48acd
#
_cell.length_a   1.000
_cell.length_b   1.000
_cell.length_c   1.000
_cell.angle_alpha   90.00
_cell.angle_beta   90.00
_cell.angle_gamma   90.00
#
_symmetry.space_group_name_H-M   'P 1'
#
loop_
_entity.id
_entity.type
_entity.pdbx_description
1 polymer ?
#
loop_
_entity_poly.entity_id
_entity_poly.type
_entity_poly.pdbx_seq_one_letter_code
_entity_poly.pdbx_strand_id
1 'polypeptide(L)'
;LTDCAVNVAPNIPTRLAIIENAVALAHKLGQQRPQVALLGASETVSDAMPVTGQCQEITAHFGATDLQADVFGPLAFDNIASVAAAQMKGIEHPVAGNADIVVVPTIEAGNALFKMMVYFMSACAGGIVLGGSVPVLLTSRADPPAARLASAALGAIAGR
;
A
#
# COMPACT_ATOMS: atom_id res chain seq x y z
N LEU A 1 3.86 -1.51 1.08
CA LEU A 1 3.78 -0.11 0.69
C LEU A 1 3.79 0.01 -0.84
N THR A 2 2.80 0.69 -1.46
CA THR A 2 2.63 0.83 -2.91
C THR A 2 1.83 2.10 -3.28
N ASP A 3 2.03 2.77 -4.44
CA ASP A 3 3.15 2.62 -5.35
C ASP A 3 4.25 3.63 -4.99
N CYS A 4 5.49 3.15 -4.89
CA CYS A 4 6.60 4.00 -4.44
C CYS A 4 7.58 4.38 -5.56
N ALA A 5 7.35 3.89 -6.81
CA ALA A 5 8.41 3.93 -7.80
C ALA A 5 7.97 4.05 -9.28
N VAL A 6 6.72 3.81 -9.61
CA VAL A 6 6.27 3.72 -11.01
C VAL A 6 5.25 4.80 -11.36
N ASN A 7 4.14 4.86 -10.64
CA ASN A 7 3.05 5.79 -10.95
C ASN A 7 3.19 7.09 -10.15
N VAL A 8 3.46 8.21 -10.85
CA VAL A 8 3.75 9.50 -10.20
C VAL A 8 2.54 10.01 -9.41
N ALA A 9 1.40 10.18 -10.06
CA ALA A 9 0.14 10.62 -9.45
C ALA A 9 -1.02 9.82 -10.04
N PRO A 10 -1.22 8.55 -9.60
CA PRO A 10 -2.18 7.66 -10.21
C PRO A 10 -3.62 8.17 -10.01
N ASN A 11 -4.40 8.16 -11.08
CA ASN A 11 -5.85 8.38 -11.02
C ASN A 11 -6.56 7.16 -10.38
N ILE A 12 -7.87 7.27 -10.14
CA ILE A 12 -8.64 6.20 -9.49
C ILE A 12 -8.53 4.87 -10.24
N PRO A 13 -8.76 4.75 -11.57
CA PRO A 13 -8.59 3.48 -12.27
C PRO A 13 -7.21 2.86 -12.11
N THR A 14 -6.15 3.66 -12.16
CA THR A 14 -4.79 3.18 -11.94
C THR A 14 -4.58 2.69 -10.50
N ARG A 15 -5.15 3.41 -9.51
CA ARG A 15 -5.08 2.99 -8.10
C ARG A 15 -5.85 1.68 -7.84
N LEU A 16 -6.98 1.46 -8.50
CA LEU A 16 -7.69 0.19 -8.40
C LEU A 16 -6.78 -0.96 -8.87
N ALA A 17 -6.14 -0.83 -10.04
CA ALA A 17 -5.21 -1.83 -10.55
C ALA A 17 -3.97 -2.04 -9.64
N ILE A 18 -3.44 -0.97 -9.04
CA ILE A 18 -2.35 -1.05 -8.03
C ILE A 18 -2.79 -1.89 -6.84
N ILE A 19 -3.99 -1.67 -6.32
CA ILE A 19 -4.56 -2.41 -5.18
C ILE A 19 -4.74 -3.88 -5.55
N GLU A 20 -5.35 -4.18 -6.69
CA GLU A 20 -5.55 -5.55 -7.17
C GLU A 20 -4.22 -6.32 -7.29
N ASN A 21 -3.19 -5.70 -7.87
CA ASN A 21 -1.86 -6.28 -7.98
C ASN A 21 -1.22 -6.54 -6.60
N ALA A 22 -1.36 -5.60 -5.66
CA ALA A 22 -0.81 -5.74 -4.32
C ALA A 22 -1.53 -6.83 -3.52
N VAL A 23 -2.86 -6.94 -3.63
CA VAL A 23 -3.67 -7.99 -3.01
C VAL A 23 -3.32 -9.36 -3.59
N ALA A 24 -3.18 -9.47 -4.92
CA ALA A 24 -2.77 -10.71 -5.57
C ALA A 24 -1.39 -11.20 -5.07
N LEU A 25 -0.44 -10.28 -4.84
CA LEU A 25 0.84 -10.63 -4.23
C LEU A 25 0.67 -11.07 -2.77
N ALA A 26 -0.15 -10.38 -1.99
CA ALA A 26 -0.40 -10.73 -0.59
C ALA A 26 -1.01 -12.14 -0.46
N HIS A 27 -1.93 -12.52 -1.36
CA HIS A 27 -2.46 -13.88 -1.44
C HIS A 27 -1.38 -14.91 -1.72
N LYS A 28 -0.47 -14.64 -2.68
CA LYS A 28 0.69 -15.52 -2.97
C LYS A 28 1.66 -15.63 -1.79
N LEU A 29 1.71 -14.63 -0.91
CA LEU A 29 2.47 -14.64 0.33
C LEU A 29 1.74 -15.34 1.50
N GLY A 30 0.52 -15.85 1.26
CA GLY A 30 -0.24 -16.62 2.24
C GLY A 30 -1.29 -15.82 3.04
N GLN A 31 -1.44 -14.52 2.77
CA GLN A 31 -2.50 -13.71 3.37
C GLN A 31 -3.84 -14.03 2.68
N GLN A 32 -4.82 -14.52 3.43
CA GLN A 32 -6.12 -14.89 2.85
C GLN A 32 -7.03 -13.68 2.63
N ARG A 33 -6.98 -12.68 3.53
CA ARG A 33 -7.79 -11.46 3.48
C ARG A 33 -6.95 -10.26 3.94
N PRO A 34 -6.06 -9.75 3.08
CA PRO A 34 -5.17 -8.64 3.46
C PRO A 34 -5.94 -7.36 3.76
N GLN A 35 -5.45 -6.62 4.75
CA GLN A 35 -5.96 -5.33 5.18
C GLN A 35 -5.27 -4.21 4.40
N VAL A 36 -6.01 -3.51 3.55
CA VAL A 36 -5.48 -2.48 2.63
C VAL A 36 -5.90 -1.10 3.10
N ALA A 37 -4.92 -0.31 3.54
CA ALA A 37 -5.13 1.07 3.96
C ALA A 37 -4.82 2.06 2.84
N LEU A 38 -5.72 3.03 2.64
CA LEU A 38 -5.55 4.13 1.69
C LEU A 38 -5.05 5.36 2.44
N LEU A 39 -3.79 5.74 2.21
CA LEU A 39 -3.15 6.84 2.93
C LEU A 39 -3.71 8.21 2.50
N GLY A 40 -4.14 8.98 3.48
CA GLY A 40 -4.44 10.40 3.40
C GLY A 40 -3.71 11.17 4.51
N ALA A 41 -3.89 12.48 4.56
CA ALA A 41 -3.41 13.28 5.68
C ALA A 41 -4.47 13.39 6.80
N SER A 42 -5.70 12.96 6.52
CA SER A 42 -6.84 12.98 7.44
C SER A 42 -7.77 11.82 7.11
N GLU A 43 -8.51 11.37 8.09
CA GLU A 43 -9.63 10.42 7.97
C GLU A 43 -10.94 11.10 7.53
N THR A 44 -10.99 12.43 7.54
CA THR A 44 -12.16 13.21 7.12
C THR A 44 -12.06 13.59 5.65
N VAL A 45 -13.12 13.33 4.89
CA VAL A 45 -13.23 13.78 3.49
C VAL A 45 -13.36 15.29 3.42
N SER A 46 -12.55 15.93 2.58
CA SER A 46 -12.52 17.39 2.42
C SER A 46 -12.15 17.79 0.99
N ASP A 47 -12.83 18.79 0.44
CA ASP A 47 -12.52 19.38 -0.86
C ASP A 47 -11.12 20.02 -0.90
N ALA A 48 -10.63 20.50 0.25
CA ALA A 48 -9.28 21.03 0.39
C ALA A 48 -8.19 19.94 0.25
N MET A 49 -8.56 18.67 0.41
CA MET A 49 -7.70 17.51 0.25
C MET A 49 -8.38 16.47 -0.68
N PRO A 50 -8.35 16.67 -2.00
CA PRO A 50 -9.08 15.82 -2.97
C PRO A 50 -8.76 14.32 -2.86
N VAL A 51 -7.55 13.98 -2.39
CA VAL A 51 -7.16 12.58 -2.15
C VAL A 51 -8.09 11.87 -1.17
N THR A 52 -8.68 12.58 -0.21
CA THR A 52 -9.59 11.97 0.78
C THR A 52 -10.88 11.49 0.13
N GLY A 53 -11.44 12.27 -0.80
CA GLY A 53 -12.59 11.87 -1.61
C GLY A 53 -12.28 10.70 -2.54
N GLN A 54 -11.09 10.69 -3.16
CA GLN A 54 -10.63 9.56 -3.98
C GLN A 54 -10.50 8.26 -3.16
N CYS A 55 -9.99 8.35 -1.94
CA CYS A 55 -9.91 7.19 -1.04
C CYS A 55 -11.31 6.66 -0.70
N GLN A 56 -12.28 7.54 -0.42
CA GLN A 56 -13.66 7.14 -0.16
C GLN A 56 -14.28 6.43 -1.37
N GLU A 57 -14.07 6.94 -2.59
CA GLU A 57 -14.56 6.32 -3.83
C GLU A 57 -13.95 4.94 -4.05
N ILE A 58 -12.63 4.78 -3.82
CA ILE A 58 -11.94 3.48 -3.91
C ILE A 58 -12.47 2.50 -2.85
N THR A 59 -12.67 2.95 -1.62
CA THR A 59 -13.27 2.14 -0.55
C THR A 59 -14.66 1.63 -0.95
N ALA A 60 -15.51 2.50 -1.46
CA ALA A 60 -16.85 2.14 -1.93
C ALA A 60 -16.81 1.15 -3.11
N HIS A 61 -15.89 1.34 -4.06
CA HIS A 61 -15.70 0.43 -5.19
C HIS A 61 -15.38 -0.99 -4.72
N PHE A 62 -14.38 -1.18 -3.86
CA PHE A 62 -14.01 -2.51 -3.39
C PHE A 62 -14.99 -3.11 -2.39
N GLY A 63 -15.75 -2.29 -1.67
CA GLY A 63 -16.88 -2.74 -0.85
C GLY A 63 -18.00 -3.41 -1.65
N ALA A 64 -18.08 -3.13 -2.96
CA ALA A 64 -19.04 -3.72 -3.88
C ALA A 64 -18.47 -4.88 -4.74
N THR A 65 -17.21 -5.27 -4.51
CA THR A 65 -16.51 -6.33 -5.26
C THR A 65 -16.12 -7.50 -4.36
N ASP A 66 -15.77 -8.64 -4.96
CA ASP A 66 -15.27 -9.82 -4.25
C ASP A 66 -13.73 -9.90 -4.36
N LEU A 67 -13.03 -8.87 -3.90
CA LEU A 67 -11.56 -8.80 -3.96
C LEU A 67 -10.87 -9.78 -2.98
N GLN A 68 -11.59 -10.34 -2.00
CA GLN A 68 -11.03 -11.12 -0.89
C GLN A 68 -9.99 -10.34 -0.07
N ALA A 69 -10.23 -9.04 0.12
CA ALA A 69 -9.45 -8.11 0.92
C ALA A 69 -10.37 -7.07 1.56
N ASP A 70 -9.93 -6.44 2.65
CA ASP A 70 -10.62 -5.29 3.22
C ASP A 70 -9.88 -4.02 2.81
N VAL A 71 -10.53 -3.14 2.05
CA VAL A 71 -9.94 -1.87 1.57
C VAL A 71 -10.63 -0.71 2.26
N PHE A 72 -9.86 0.15 2.92
CA PHE A 72 -10.43 1.25 3.69
C PHE A 72 -9.54 2.50 3.69
N GLY A 73 -10.18 3.65 3.63
CA GLY A 73 -9.61 4.98 3.76
C GLY A 73 -10.61 6.08 3.39
N PRO A 74 -10.20 7.36 3.57
CA PRO A 74 -8.85 7.81 3.90
C PRO A 74 -8.45 7.51 5.34
N LEU A 75 -7.16 7.24 5.57
CA LEU A 75 -6.57 7.10 6.89
C LEU A 75 -5.27 7.92 6.99
N ALA A 76 -5.12 8.68 8.06
CA ALA A 76 -3.82 9.26 8.41
C ALA A 76 -2.86 8.16 8.87
N PHE A 77 -1.55 8.38 8.75
CA PHE A 77 -0.56 7.33 8.96
C PHE A 77 -0.58 6.73 10.38
N ASP A 78 -0.86 7.53 11.39
CA ASP A 78 -1.03 7.07 12.78
C ASP A 78 -2.18 6.06 12.92
N ASN A 79 -3.29 6.29 12.19
CA ASN A 79 -4.46 5.41 12.18
C ASN A 79 -4.23 4.14 11.34
N ILE A 80 -3.26 4.15 10.43
CA ILE A 80 -2.82 2.96 9.68
C ILE A 80 -1.94 2.07 10.55
N ALA A 81 -1.06 2.69 11.36
CA ALA A 81 0.00 2.00 12.08
C ALA A 81 -0.34 1.65 13.54
N SER A 82 -1.41 2.24 14.12
CA SER A 82 -1.73 2.10 15.53
C SER A 82 -3.22 1.93 15.78
N VAL A 83 -3.60 0.77 16.34
CA VAL A 83 -4.97 0.50 16.81
C VAL A 83 -5.41 1.53 17.85
N ALA A 84 -4.52 1.90 18.79
CA ALA A 84 -4.85 2.88 19.83
C ALA A 84 -5.13 4.27 19.23
N ALA A 85 -4.37 4.71 18.22
CA ALA A 85 -4.62 5.97 17.53
C ALA A 85 -5.96 5.96 16.78
N ALA A 86 -6.26 4.86 16.09
CA ALA A 86 -7.53 4.67 15.39
C ALA A 86 -8.73 4.72 16.37
N GLN A 87 -8.63 4.01 17.50
CA GLN A 87 -9.66 3.99 18.54
C GLN A 87 -9.89 5.38 19.16
N MET A 88 -8.83 6.16 19.42
CA MET A 88 -8.95 7.53 19.94
C MET A 88 -9.72 8.46 18.99
N LYS A 89 -9.70 8.18 17.68
CA LYS A 89 -10.46 8.91 16.67
C LYS A 89 -11.82 8.28 16.33
N GLY A 90 -12.21 7.21 17.02
CA GLY A 90 -13.49 6.53 16.81
C GLY A 90 -13.57 5.77 15.48
N ILE A 91 -12.43 5.35 14.93
CA ILE A 91 -12.40 4.60 13.67
C ILE A 91 -12.59 3.11 13.98
N GLU A 92 -13.77 2.59 13.64
CA GLU A 92 -14.16 1.19 13.85
C GLU A 92 -14.12 0.43 12.51
N HIS A 93 -12.92 0.12 12.02
CA HIS A 93 -12.74 -0.68 10.81
C HIS A 93 -11.55 -1.63 10.97
N PRO A 94 -11.61 -2.90 10.47
CA PRO A 94 -10.54 -3.89 10.64
C PRO A 94 -9.17 -3.42 10.12
N VAL A 95 -9.14 -2.64 9.06
CA VAL A 95 -7.91 -2.10 8.46
C VAL A 95 -7.20 -1.10 9.40
N ALA A 96 -7.96 -0.37 10.23
CA ALA A 96 -7.41 0.69 11.05
C ALA A 96 -6.48 0.12 12.15
N GLY A 97 -5.21 0.48 12.08
CA GLY A 97 -4.15 0.00 12.97
C GLY A 97 -3.59 -1.39 12.65
N ASN A 98 -4.13 -2.07 11.62
CA ASN A 98 -3.75 -3.45 11.27
C ASN A 98 -3.43 -3.63 9.78
N ALA A 99 -3.01 -2.59 9.08
CA ALA A 99 -2.81 -2.64 7.64
C ALA A 99 -1.65 -3.54 7.23
N ASP A 100 -1.92 -4.51 6.35
CA ASP A 100 -0.91 -5.33 5.67
C ASP A 100 -0.35 -4.59 4.44
N ILE A 101 -1.20 -3.80 3.78
CA ILE A 101 -0.89 -3.06 2.56
C ILE A 101 -1.22 -1.58 2.78
N VAL A 102 -0.26 -0.70 2.51
CA VAL A 102 -0.46 0.76 2.52
C VAL A 102 -0.35 1.30 1.10
N VAL A 103 -1.42 1.89 0.60
CA VAL A 103 -1.50 2.51 -0.72
C VAL A 103 -1.35 4.03 -0.57
N VAL A 104 -0.32 4.58 -1.20
CA VAL A 104 -0.02 6.02 -1.12
C VAL A 104 -0.66 6.81 -2.26
N PRO A 105 -0.94 8.10 -2.05
CA PRO A 105 -1.58 8.93 -3.07
C PRO A 105 -0.67 9.31 -4.23
N THR A 106 0.62 9.48 -3.98
CA THR A 106 1.61 9.91 -4.97
C THR A 106 2.95 9.23 -4.74
N ILE A 107 3.79 9.23 -5.77
CA ILE A 107 5.14 8.64 -5.71
C ILE A 107 6.02 9.32 -4.66
N GLU A 108 5.87 10.63 -4.45
CA GLU A 108 6.65 11.37 -3.45
C GLU A 108 6.36 10.85 -2.05
N ALA A 109 5.08 10.66 -1.71
CA ALA A 109 4.69 10.11 -0.42
C ALA A 109 5.24 8.68 -0.24
N GLY A 110 5.09 7.82 -1.24
CA GLY A 110 5.58 6.44 -1.21
C GLY A 110 7.10 6.37 -1.11
N ASN A 111 7.81 7.12 -1.94
CA ASN A 111 9.26 7.12 -1.97
C ASN A 111 9.86 7.70 -0.67
N ALA A 112 9.26 8.75 -0.11
CA ALA A 112 9.71 9.33 1.16
C ALA A 112 9.52 8.36 2.32
N LEU A 113 8.34 7.73 2.45
CA LEU A 113 8.06 6.73 3.49
C LEU A 113 8.98 5.50 3.34
N PHE A 114 9.14 4.99 2.13
CA PHE A 114 10.04 3.88 1.84
C PHE A 114 11.47 4.19 2.30
N LYS A 115 12.01 5.36 1.90
CA LYS A 115 13.37 5.76 2.28
C LYS A 115 13.49 6.00 3.78
N MET A 116 12.49 6.59 4.41
CA MET A 116 12.48 6.77 5.86
C MET A 116 12.60 5.43 6.58
N MET A 117 11.83 4.42 6.19
CA MET A 117 11.92 3.08 6.79
C MET A 117 13.31 2.44 6.59
N VAL A 118 13.89 2.57 5.39
CA VAL A 118 15.21 1.99 5.10
C VAL A 118 16.32 2.70 5.86
N TYR A 119 16.36 4.04 5.81
CA TYR A 119 17.49 4.81 6.34
C TYR A 119 17.41 5.08 7.85
N PHE A 120 16.22 5.28 8.39
CA PHE A 120 16.04 5.61 9.81
C PHE A 120 15.59 4.42 10.66
N MET A 121 14.89 3.44 10.07
CA MET A 121 14.38 2.29 10.81
C MET A 121 15.14 0.99 10.47
N SER A 122 16.18 1.06 9.64
CA SER A 122 16.99 -0.09 9.21
C SER A 122 16.15 -1.22 8.60
N ALA A 123 15.05 -0.89 7.93
CA ALA A 123 14.17 -1.86 7.32
C ALA A 123 14.85 -2.55 6.12
N CYS A 124 14.71 -3.86 6.03
CA CYS A 124 15.07 -4.60 4.83
C CYS A 124 13.92 -4.52 3.83
N ALA A 125 14.15 -3.90 2.68
CA ALA A 125 13.12 -3.68 1.68
C ALA A 125 13.36 -4.53 0.43
N GLY A 126 12.39 -5.35 0.06
CA GLY A 126 12.30 -5.98 -1.25
C GLY A 126 11.35 -5.20 -2.15
N GLY A 127 11.75 -4.94 -3.41
CA GLY A 127 10.93 -4.21 -4.38
C GLY A 127 10.71 -5.01 -5.66
N ILE A 128 9.46 -5.05 -6.11
CA ILE A 128 9.08 -5.62 -7.41
C ILE A 128 8.03 -4.73 -8.08
N VAL A 129 8.01 -4.74 -9.41
CA VAL A 129 6.94 -4.13 -10.22
C VAL A 129 6.03 -5.25 -10.71
N LEU A 130 4.74 -5.06 -10.53
CA LEU A 130 3.67 -5.99 -10.89
C LEU A 130 2.75 -5.40 -11.97
N GLY A 131 1.85 -6.22 -12.50
CA GLY A 131 0.87 -5.82 -13.52
C GLY A 131 1.34 -6.05 -14.96
N GLY A 132 2.57 -6.49 -15.18
CA GLY A 132 3.05 -6.98 -16.46
C GLY A 132 2.94 -8.50 -16.59
N SER A 133 3.34 -9.04 -17.75
CA SER A 133 3.35 -10.50 -18.02
C SER A 133 4.32 -11.25 -17.10
N VAL A 134 5.30 -10.59 -16.56
CA VAL A 134 6.28 -11.11 -15.59
C VAL A 134 6.58 -10.07 -14.53
N PRO A 135 6.86 -10.47 -13.27
CA PRO A 135 7.31 -9.53 -12.26
C PRO A 135 8.70 -8.98 -12.62
N VAL A 136 8.92 -7.67 -12.41
CA VAL A 136 10.21 -7.02 -12.61
C VAL A 136 10.83 -6.71 -11.25
N LEU A 137 12.05 -7.17 -11.03
CA LEU A 137 12.78 -6.87 -9.80
C LEU A 137 13.22 -5.41 -9.80
N LEU A 138 12.82 -4.66 -8.79
CA LEU A 138 13.17 -3.26 -8.64
C LEU A 138 14.08 -3.10 -7.41
N THR A 139 15.34 -2.77 -7.65
CA THR A 139 16.32 -2.50 -6.60
C THR A 139 16.98 -1.15 -6.81
N SER A 140 17.30 -0.45 -5.72
CA SER A 140 18.12 0.75 -5.78
C SER A 140 19.61 0.39 -5.96
N ARG A 141 20.36 1.27 -6.59
CA ARG A 141 21.83 1.12 -6.70
C ARG A 141 22.53 1.04 -5.34
N ALA A 142 21.93 1.68 -4.33
CA ALA A 142 22.44 1.73 -2.96
C ALA A 142 21.92 0.60 -2.06
N ASP A 143 21.09 -0.31 -2.57
CA ASP A 143 20.49 -1.37 -1.76
C ASP A 143 21.54 -2.42 -1.32
N PRO A 144 21.48 -2.83 -0.05
CA PRO A 144 22.36 -3.88 0.46
C PRO A 144 22.00 -5.25 -0.16
N PRO A 145 22.92 -6.24 -0.12
CA PRO A 145 22.66 -7.57 -0.68
C PRO A 145 21.38 -8.24 -0.16
N ALA A 146 21.01 -8.03 1.10
CA ALA A 146 19.77 -8.56 1.70
C ALA A 146 18.51 -8.05 0.98
N ALA A 147 18.45 -6.77 0.64
CA ALA A 147 17.32 -6.19 -0.09
C ALA A 147 17.20 -6.75 -1.51
N ARG A 148 18.32 -6.97 -2.19
CA ARG A 148 18.34 -7.61 -3.52
C ARG A 148 17.86 -9.06 -3.46
N LEU A 149 18.27 -9.80 -2.44
CA LEU A 149 17.81 -11.16 -2.22
C LEU A 149 16.31 -11.20 -1.89
N ALA A 150 15.81 -10.27 -1.06
CA ALA A 150 14.39 -10.13 -0.77
C ALA A 150 13.57 -9.83 -2.04
N SER A 151 14.06 -8.92 -2.90
CA SER A 151 13.42 -8.64 -4.19
C SER A 151 13.37 -9.87 -5.09
N ALA A 152 14.46 -10.65 -5.16
CA ALA A 152 14.51 -11.89 -5.94
C ALA A 152 13.54 -12.96 -5.40
N ALA A 153 13.43 -13.10 -4.08
CA ALA A 153 12.48 -14.00 -3.44
C ALA A 153 11.03 -13.60 -3.72
N LEU A 154 10.70 -12.31 -3.60
CA LEU A 154 9.38 -11.78 -3.96
C LEU A 154 9.04 -12.02 -5.43
N GLY A 155 9.99 -11.77 -6.34
CA GLY A 155 9.81 -12.03 -7.78
C GLY A 155 9.56 -13.50 -8.08
N ALA A 156 10.26 -14.42 -7.41
CA ALA A 156 10.06 -15.86 -7.57
C ALA A 156 8.68 -16.31 -7.05
N ILE A 157 8.16 -15.70 -5.97
CA ILE A 157 6.81 -15.97 -5.45
C ILE A 157 5.76 -15.37 -6.39
N ALA A 158 5.96 -14.13 -6.83
CA ALA A 158 5.01 -13.43 -7.70
C ALA A 158 4.87 -14.08 -9.09
N GLY A 159 5.92 -14.74 -9.60
CA GLY A 159 5.95 -15.41 -10.90
C GLY A 159 5.33 -16.81 -10.93
N ARG A 160 4.93 -17.35 -9.78
CA ARG A 160 4.16 -18.60 -9.68
C ARG A 160 2.68 -18.34 -9.92
#